data_3e94cdc59e680970ebabe94a481c2ff8
#
_entry.id   3e94cdc59e680970ebabe94a481c2ff8
#
_cell.length_a   1.000
_cell.length_b   1.000
_cell.length_c   1.000
_cell.angle_alpha   90.00
_cell.angle_beta   90.00
_cell.angle_gamma   90.00
#
_symmetry.space_group_name_H-M   'P 1'
#
loop_
_entity.id
_entity.type
_entity.pdbx_description
1 polymer ?
#
loop_
_entity_poly.entity_id
_entity_poly.type
_entity_poly.pdbx_seq_one_letter_code
_entity_poly.pdbx_strand_id
1 'polypeptide(L)'
;LKHFIPVELPGPRLPHDMAFSKNYSIINDLPLFWDQEMLKKGIHATRLHDLPSRFAVIPRHGNPEDIKWFEADPTYVLHWNNAYEVGDELILEGYFQEHPWPENYVDAPPGLERMMAFLDFSLLKPRLHRWKFNLKTGATTEEDICNETIEFGVINQNIAGVQHRYTYSMVPTKGHFTFDGITKHDHQKKSLTKYIFPEHIFISEV
;
A
#
# COMPACT_ATOMS: atom_id res chain seq x y z
N LEU A 1 -6.54 27.03 2.42
CA LEU A 1 -6.37 26.23 1.21
C LEU A 1 -5.44 26.97 0.27
N LYS A 2 -4.30 26.35 -0.11
CA LYS A 2 -3.33 26.96 -1.04
C LYS A 2 -3.51 26.50 -2.47
N HIS A 3 -3.97 25.24 -2.66
CA HIS A 3 -4.19 24.63 -3.97
C HIS A 3 -5.31 23.60 -3.89
N PHE A 4 -6.11 23.49 -4.95
CA PHE A 4 -7.19 22.51 -5.06
C PHE A 4 -7.43 22.21 -6.54
N ILE A 5 -7.44 20.91 -6.88
CA ILE A 5 -7.85 20.42 -8.20
C ILE A 5 -8.74 19.20 -8.05
N PRO A 6 -9.73 19.00 -8.92
CA PRO A 6 -10.49 17.74 -8.98
C PRO A 6 -9.64 16.63 -9.60
N VAL A 7 -9.82 15.41 -9.09
CA VAL A 7 -9.29 14.19 -9.70
C VAL A 7 -10.46 13.26 -9.95
N GLU A 8 -10.72 12.93 -11.20
CA GLU A 8 -11.82 12.06 -11.57
C GLU A 8 -11.40 10.59 -11.45
N LEU A 9 -12.21 9.83 -10.70
CA LEU A 9 -12.08 8.37 -10.58
C LEU A 9 -13.28 7.70 -11.24
N PRO A 10 -13.08 6.53 -11.90
CA PRO A 10 -14.14 5.88 -12.69
C PRO A 10 -15.23 5.21 -11.84
N GLY A 11 -15.16 5.26 -10.54
CA GLY A 11 -16.18 4.69 -9.66
C GLY A 11 -15.78 4.69 -8.18
N PRO A 12 -16.60 4.07 -7.33
CA PRO A 12 -16.32 4.00 -5.90
C PRO A 12 -15.09 3.12 -5.65
N ARG A 13 -14.08 3.70 -5.04
CA ARG A 13 -12.83 3.05 -4.64
C ARG A 13 -12.69 3.14 -3.13
N LEU A 14 -11.72 2.39 -2.60
CA LEU A 14 -11.36 2.44 -1.19
C LEU A 14 -9.92 2.97 -1.05
N PRO A 15 -9.68 4.27 -1.29
CA PRO A 15 -8.37 4.85 -1.00
C PRO A 15 -8.20 4.90 0.52
N HIS A 16 -7.17 4.23 1.03
CA HIS A 16 -6.88 4.22 2.46
C HIS A 16 -5.80 5.24 2.81
N ASP A 17 -4.79 5.36 1.95
CA ASP A 17 -3.63 6.22 2.14
C ASP A 17 -3.23 6.88 0.82
N MET A 18 -2.37 7.90 0.90
CA MET A 18 -1.79 8.59 -0.26
C MET A 18 -0.30 8.82 -0.06
N ALA A 19 0.44 8.90 -1.16
CA ALA A 19 1.87 9.20 -1.10
C ALA A 19 2.19 10.58 -1.65
N PHE A 20 3.38 11.09 -1.28
CA PHE A 20 3.93 12.31 -1.84
C PHE A 20 5.45 12.23 -1.97
N SER A 21 5.97 12.92 -2.95
CA SER A 21 7.38 13.21 -3.12
C SER A 21 7.65 14.72 -2.98
N LYS A 22 8.86 15.13 -3.21
CA LYS A 22 9.20 16.57 -3.16
C LYS A 22 8.32 17.40 -4.09
N ASN A 23 8.06 16.91 -5.31
CA ASN A 23 7.37 17.70 -6.36
C ASN A 23 5.98 17.15 -6.73
N TYR A 24 5.60 15.95 -6.26
CA TYR A 24 4.35 15.29 -6.66
C TYR A 24 3.54 14.81 -5.48
N SER A 25 2.22 14.79 -5.65
CA SER A 25 1.28 14.00 -4.86
C SER A 25 0.84 12.80 -5.69
N ILE A 26 0.72 11.63 -5.07
CA ILE A 26 0.34 10.40 -5.73
C ILE A 26 -0.96 9.91 -5.13
N ILE A 27 -2.00 9.80 -5.96
CA ILE A 27 -3.29 9.23 -5.60
C ILE A 27 -3.43 7.89 -6.29
N ASN A 28 -3.84 6.88 -5.53
CA ASN A 28 -4.05 5.54 -6.04
C ASN A 28 -5.53 5.32 -6.43
N ASP A 29 -5.74 4.65 -7.57
CA ASP A 29 -7.01 4.11 -8.04
C ASP A 29 -6.83 2.59 -8.17
N LEU A 30 -6.94 1.91 -7.02
CA LEU A 30 -6.70 0.48 -6.93
C LEU A 30 -7.98 -0.29 -7.23
N PRO A 31 -7.90 -1.50 -7.83
CA PRO A 31 -9.07 -2.26 -8.26
C PRO A 31 -9.76 -3.01 -7.10
N LEU A 32 -10.02 -2.31 -6.01
CA LEU A 32 -10.77 -2.81 -4.86
C LEU A 32 -12.03 -1.96 -4.67
N PHE A 33 -13.20 -2.60 -4.71
CA PHE A 33 -14.49 -1.94 -4.70
C PHE A 33 -15.38 -2.49 -3.59
N TRP A 34 -16.33 -1.67 -3.12
CA TRP A 34 -17.45 -2.15 -2.35
C TRP A 34 -18.38 -2.99 -3.24
N ASP A 35 -18.68 -4.20 -2.79
CA ASP A 35 -19.65 -5.05 -3.46
C ASP A 35 -21.08 -4.65 -3.04
N GLN A 36 -21.83 -4.06 -3.96
CA GLN A 36 -23.18 -3.54 -3.67
C GLN A 36 -24.17 -4.63 -3.24
N GLU A 37 -24.08 -5.84 -3.80
CA GLU A 37 -24.99 -6.93 -3.43
C GLU A 37 -24.68 -7.49 -2.04
N MET A 38 -23.42 -7.51 -1.66
CA MET A 38 -23.01 -7.88 -0.31
C MET A 38 -23.43 -6.82 0.72
N LEU A 39 -23.31 -5.53 0.36
CA LEU A 39 -23.78 -4.44 1.22
C LEU A 39 -25.29 -4.50 1.47
N LYS A 40 -26.10 -4.81 0.46
CA LYS A 40 -27.56 -5.01 0.62
C LYS A 40 -27.92 -6.15 1.59
N LYS A 41 -27.03 -7.13 1.73
CA LYS A 41 -27.15 -8.24 2.69
C LYS A 41 -26.56 -7.92 4.06
N GLY A 42 -26.16 -6.67 4.31
CA GLY A 42 -25.53 -6.24 5.55
C GLY A 42 -24.09 -6.72 5.72
N ILE A 43 -23.45 -7.14 4.63
CA ILE A 43 -22.06 -7.61 4.62
C ILE A 43 -21.21 -6.51 3.97
N HIS A 44 -20.34 -5.89 4.76
CA HIS A 44 -19.36 -4.92 4.25
C HIS A 44 -18.19 -5.69 3.63
N ALA A 45 -18.24 -5.82 2.31
CA ALA A 45 -17.26 -6.56 1.54
C ALA A 45 -16.73 -5.73 0.39
N THR A 46 -15.47 -5.92 0.07
CA THR A 46 -14.79 -5.34 -1.09
C THR A 46 -14.37 -6.47 -2.03
N ARG A 47 -14.19 -6.17 -3.30
CA ARG A 47 -13.73 -7.14 -4.31
C ARG A 47 -12.58 -6.54 -5.09
N LEU A 48 -11.53 -7.34 -5.30
CA LEU A 48 -10.53 -7.08 -6.32
C LEU A 48 -11.10 -7.51 -7.68
N HIS A 49 -10.99 -6.64 -8.66
CA HIS A 49 -11.34 -6.94 -10.05
C HIS A 49 -10.06 -7.11 -10.88
N ASP A 50 -10.17 -7.77 -12.04
CA ASP A 50 -9.08 -7.95 -12.99
C ASP A 50 -8.83 -6.66 -13.80
N LEU A 51 -8.66 -5.56 -13.07
CA LEU A 51 -8.32 -4.25 -13.60
C LEU A 51 -6.92 -3.88 -13.10
N PRO A 52 -6.16 -3.10 -13.87
CA PRO A 52 -4.85 -2.63 -13.39
C PRO A 52 -5.02 -1.72 -12.16
N SER A 53 -4.02 -1.71 -11.32
CA SER A 53 -3.82 -0.62 -10.38
C SER A 53 -3.43 0.64 -11.15
N ARG A 54 -3.99 1.80 -10.80
CA ARG A 54 -3.71 3.07 -11.46
C ARG A 54 -3.22 4.10 -10.45
N PHE A 55 -2.28 4.92 -10.89
CA PHE A 55 -1.67 5.95 -10.06
C PHE A 55 -1.73 7.29 -10.76
N ALA A 56 -2.40 8.27 -10.14
CA ALA A 56 -2.36 9.66 -10.57
C ALA A 56 -1.14 10.34 -9.97
N VAL A 57 -0.18 10.69 -10.79
CA VAL A 57 0.99 11.47 -10.41
C VAL A 57 0.71 12.93 -10.73
N ILE A 58 0.55 13.74 -9.69
CA ILE A 58 0.03 15.09 -9.71
C ILE A 58 1.12 16.06 -9.30
N PRO A 59 1.59 16.99 -10.16
CA PRO A 59 2.48 18.05 -9.74
C PRO A 59 1.86 18.84 -8.58
N ARG A 60 2.62 19.14 -7.52
CA ARG A 60 2.09 19.76 -6.29
C ARG A 60 1.33 21.06 -6.46
N HIS A 61 1.58 21.77 -7.55
CA HIS A 61 0.92 23.02 -7.90
C HIS A 61 0.45 23.01 -9.37
N GLY A 62 0.25 21.79 -9.93
CA GLY A 62 -0.21 21.58 -11.29
C GLY A 62 -1.73 21.73 -11.44
N ASN A 63 -2.18 21.73 -12.67
CA ASN A 63 -3.59 21.73 -13.04
C ASN A 63 -4.08 20.29 -13.34
N PRO A 64 -5.39 20.05 -13.50
CA PRO A 64 -5.90 18.72 -13.84
C PRO A 64 -5.28 18.11 -15.10
N GLU A 65 -4.95 18.91 -16.10
CA GLU A 65 -4.29 18.51 -17.35
C GLU A 65 -2.83 18.08 -17.19
N ASP A 66 -2.18 18.40 -16.07
CA ASP A 66 -0.81 18.01 -15.76
C ASP A 66 -0.73 16.62 -15.09
N ILE A 67 -1.89 16.03 -14.75
CA ILE A 67 -1.97 14.71 -14.10
C ILE A 67 -1.49 13.64 -15.08
N LYS A 68 -0.49 12.85 -14.66
CA LYS A 68 -0.04 11.68 -15.40
C LYS A 68 -0.55 10.42 -14.72
N TRP A 69 -1.19 9.55 -15.52
CA TRP A 69 -1.66 8.26 -15.05
C TRP A 69 -0.70 7.15 -15.44
N PHE A 70 -0.41 6.27 -14.48
CA PHE A 70 0.40 5.07 -14.67
C PHE A 70 -0.40 3.85 -14.28
N GLU A 71 -0.21 2.75 -14.99
CA GLU A 71 -0.83 1.46 -14.71
C GLU A 71 0.22 0.48 -14.20
N ALA A 72 -0.21 -0.44 -13.33
CA ALA A 72 0.60 -1.44 -12.68
C ALA A 72 -0.22 -2.71 -12.41
N ASP A 73 0.41 -3.76 -11.92
CA ASP A 73 -0.26 -5.00 -11.57
C ASP A 73 -1.38 -4.78 -10.54
N PRO A 74 -2.50 -5.53 -10.66
CA PRO A 74 -3.61 -5.43 -9.72
C PRO A 74 -3.17 -5.70 -8.29
N THR A 75 -3.44 -4.76 -7.38
CA THR A 75 -3.14 -4.91 -5.96
C THR A 75 -4.03 -4.03 -5.11
N TYR A 76 -3.96 -4.22 -3.80
CA TYR A 76 -4.41 -3.25 -2.82
C TYR A 76 -3.25 -2.88 -1.90
N VAL A 77 -3.18 -1.62 -1.52
CA VAL A 77 -2.16 -1.10 -0.61
C VAL A 77 -2.87 -0.38 0.53
N LEU A 78 -2.61 -0.80 1.76
CA LEU A 78 -3.06 -0.10 2.96
C LEU A 78 -2.16 1.11 3.22
N HIS A 79 -0.85 0.90 3.32
CA HIS A 79 0.08 1.96 3.69
C HIS A 79 1.18 2.14 2.66
N TRP A 80 1.45 3.40 2.32
CA TRP A 80 2.61 3.81 1.53
C TRP A 80 3.79 4.06 2.46
N ASN A 81 4.96 3.61 2.04
CA ASN A 81 6.19 3.79 2.80
C ASN A 81 6.87 5.13 2.49
N ASN A 82 7.07 5.41 1.20
CA ASN A 82 7.68 6.66 0.73
C ASN A 82 7.48 6.82 -0.79
N ALA A 83 7.64 8.06 -1.27
CA ALA A 83 7.84 8.32 -2.70
C ALA A 83 8.93 9.37 -2.88
N TYR A 84 9.72 9.22 -3.96
CA TYR A 84 10.83 10.14 -4.26
C TYR A 84 11.19 10.11 -5.75
N GLU A 85 11.88 11.14 -6.22
CA GLU A 85 12.31 11.22 -7.60
C GLU A 85 13.80 10.87 -7.76
N VAL A 86 14.13 10.13 -8.83
CA VAL A 86 15.50 9.82 -9.25
C VAL A 86 15.61 10.06 -10.76
N GLY A 87 16.20 11.16 -11.16
CA GLY A 87 16.24 11.55 -12.58
C GLY A 87 14.83 11.77 -13.13
N ASP A 88 14.46 11.00 -14.15
CA ASP A 88 13.14 11.06 -14.78
C ASP A 88 12.13 10.06 -14.19
N GLU A 89 12.51 9.35 -13.16
CA GLU A 89 11.66 8.36 -12.51
C GLU A 89 11.09 8.89 -11.19
N LEU A 90 9.80 8.66 -10.97
CA LEU A 90 9.16 8.73 -9.67
C LEU A 90 9.10 7.32 -9.09
N ILE A 91 9.74 7.15 -7.94
CA ILE A 91 9.76 5.89 -7.19
C ILE A 91 8.69 5.95 -6.11
N LEU A 92 7.85 4.93 -6.05
CA LEU A 92 6.83 4.76 -5.03
C LEU A 92 7.06 3.43 -4.32
N GLU A 93 7.03 3.42 -3.00
CA GLU A 93 7.18 2.21 -2.19
C GLU A 93 6.01 2.06 -1.22
N GLY A 94 5.51 0.83 -1.10
CA GLY A 94 4.37 0.48 -0.25
C GLY A 94 4.22 -1.02 -0.12
N TYR A 95 3.09 -1.47 0.42
CA TYR A 95 2.88 -2.89 0.71
C TYR A 95 1.89 -3.50 -0.26
N PHE A 96 2.42 -4.19 -1.27
CA PHE A 96 1.65 -4.94 -2.26
C PHE A 96 0.95 -6.13 -1.59
N GLN A 97 -0.35 -6.25 -1.79
CA GLN A 97 -1.16 -7.38 -1.34
C GLN A 97 -1.58 -8.21 -2.56
N GLU A 98 -1.09 -9.44 -2.63
CA GLU A 98 -1.45 -10.38 -3.70
C GLU A 98 -2.91 -10.84 -3.57
N HIS A 99 -3.36 -11.02 -2.32
CA HIS A 99 -4.68 -11.47 -1.97
C HIS A 99 -5.33 -10.50 -0.99
N PRO A 100 -5.83 -9.33 -1.44
CA PRO A 100 -6.44 -8.34 -0.54
C PRO A 100 -7.76 -8.82 0.07
N TRP A 101 -8.21 -9.99 -0.31
CA TRP A 101 -9.43 -10.64 0.16
C TRP A 101 -9.14 -12.09 0.57
N PRO A 102 -9.19 -12.45 1.86
CA PRO A 102 -8.99 -13.82 2.30
C PRO A 102 -10.08 -14.75 1.76
N GLU A 103 -9.71 -15.90 1.21
CA GLU A 103 -10.65 -16.86 0.62
C GLU A 103 -11.72 -17.33 1.61
N ASN A 104 -11.36 -17.51 2.88
CA ASN A 104 -12.26 -17.97 3.94
C ASN A 104 -13.07 -16.85 4.60
N TYR A 105 -12.91 -15.61 4.19
CA TYR A 105 -13.63 -14.47 4.77
C TYR A 105 -15.15 -14.61 4.64
N VAL A 106 -15.63 -15.09 3.50
CA VAL A 106 -17.07 -15.25 3.22
C VAL A 106 -17.72 -16.33 4.11
N ASP A 107 -16.96 -17.37 4.45
CA ASP A 107 -17.44 -18.52 5.23
C ASP A 107 -17.27 -18.33 6.74
N ALA A 108 -16.57 -17.28 7.17
CA ALA A 108 -16.44 -16.98 8.58
C ALA A 108 -17.78 -16.57 9.23
N PRO A 109 -18.06 -17.00 10.49
CA PRO A 109 -19.25 -16.58 11.19
C PRO A 109 -19.42 -15.06 11.24
N PRO A 110 -20.65 -14.53 11.22
CA PRO A 110 -20.86 -13.10 11.31
C PRO A 110 -20.35 -12.53 12.64
N GLY A 111 -19.87 -11.28 12.61
CA GLY A 111 -19.37 -10.57 13.81
C GLY A 111 -17.85 -10.47 13.87
N LEU A 112 -17.29 -10.51 15.07
CA LEU A 112 -15.87 -10.27 15.30
C LEU A 112 -14.95 -11.25 14.56
N GLU A 113 -15.31 -12.53 14.51
CA GLU A 113 -14.50 -13.55 13.83
C GLU A 113 -14.34 -13.25 12.33
N ARG A 114 -15.42 -12.83 11.67
CA ARG A 114 -15.37 -12.43 10.26
C ARG A 114 -14.51 -11.20 10.05
N MET A 115 -14.63 -10.21 10.93
CA MET A 115 -13.81 -9.02 10.89
C MET A 115 -12.31 -9.35 11.09
N MET A 116 -12.00 -10.20 12.05
CA MET A 116 -10.63 -10.61 12.33
C MET A 116 -10.02 -11.45 11.21
N ALA A 117 -10.81 -12.32 10.57
CA ALA A 117 -10.37 -13.08 9.40
C ALA A 117 -10.00 -12.17 8.21
N PHE A 118 -10.74 -11.06 8.05
CA PHE A 118 -10.43 -10.05 7.03
C PHE A 118 -9.13 -9.30 7.32
N LEU A 119 -8.77 -9.13 8.59
CA LEU A 119 -7.57 -8.39 9.03
C LEU A 119 -6.35 -9.30 9.25
N ASP A 120 -6.43 -10.60 8.96
CA ASP A 120 -5.29 -11.51 9.07
C ASP A 120 -4.27 -11.27 7.95
N PHE A 121 -3.26 -10.47 8.21
CA PHE A 121 -2.18 -10.18 7.26
C PHE A 121 -1.37 -11.42 6.85
N SER A 122 -1.39 -12.49 7.63
CA SER A 122 -0.74 -13.75 7.22
C SER A 122 -1.43 -14.37 6.00
N LEU A 123 -2.71 -14.07 5.79
CA LEU A 123 -3.49 -14.47 4.61
C LEU A 123 -3.41 -13.46 3.47
N LEU A 124 -3.37 -12.17 3.80
CA LEU A 124 -3.27 -11.08 2.81
C LEU A 124 -1.87 -10.96 2.20
N LYS A 125 -0.85 -11.44 2.91
CA LYS A 125 0.56 -11.49 2.51
C LYS A 125 1.11 -10.17 1.95
N PRO A 126 0.93 -9.04 2.65
CA PRO A 126 1.54 -7.79 2.22
C PRO A 126 3.06 -7.90 2.24
N ARG A 127 3.71 -7.37 1.19
CA ARG A 127 5.16 -7.36 1.06
C ARG A 127 5.66 -6.02 0.55
N LEU A 128 6.82 -5.60 0.98
CA LEU A 128 7.42 -4.33 0.56
C LEU A 128 7.74 -4.39 -0.94
N HIS A 129 7.13 -3.50 -1.70
CA HIS A 129 7.15 -3.44 -3.15
C HIS A 129 7.51 -2.05 -3.64
N ARG A 130 8.03 -1.94 -4.85
CA ARG A 130 8.43 -0.71 -5.49
C ARG A 130 7.86 -0.60 -6.89
N TRP A 131 7.18 0.52 -7.15
CA TRP A 131 6.76 0.98 -8.46
C TRP A 131 7.71 2.09 -8.92
N LYS A 132 8.08 2.06 -10.20
CA LYS A 132 8.89 3.09 -10.85
C LYS A 132 8.12 3.63 -12.04
N PHE A 133 7.79 4.89 -12.00
CA PHE A 133 7.04 5.59 -13.03
C PHE A 133 7.97 6.51 -13.80
N ASN A 134 8.20 6.22 -15.07
CA ASN A 134 9.01 7.11 -15.92
C ASN A 134 8.17 8.31 -16.37
N LEU A 135 8.48 9.47 -15.84
CA LEU A 135 7.72 10.71 -16.09
C LEU A 135 7.82 11.25 -17.52
N LYS A 136 8.81 10.78 -18.30
CA LYS A 136 8.96 11.17 -19.72
C LYS A 136 8.24 10.22 -20.66
N THR A 137 8.42 8.91 -20.45
CA THR A 137 7.92 7.91 -21.39
C THR A 137 6.54 7.38 -21.04
N GLY A 138 6.08 7.54 -19.78
CA GLY A 138 4.85 6.95 -19.27
C GLY A 138 4.98 5.47 -18.91
N ALA A 139 6.18 4.89 -18.96
CA ALA A 139 6.40 3.50 -18.64
C ALA A 139 6.38 3.25 -17.12
N THR A 140 5.83 2.10 -16.73
CA THR A 140 5.89 1.56 -15.36
C THR A 140 6.78 0.33 -15.33
N THR A 141 7.58 0.21 -14.28
CA THR A 141 8.27 -1.04 -13.90
C THR A 141 8.08 -1.29 -12.41
N GLU A 142 8.08 -2.56 -12.01
CA GLU A 142 7.77 -2.99 -10.65
C GLU A 142 8.77 -4.03 -10.16
N GLU A 143 9.02 -4.04 -8.85
CA GLU A 143 9.85 -5.05 -8.21
C GLU A 143 9.46 -5.27 -6.75
N ASP A 144 9.45 -6.52 -6.29
CA ASP A 144 9.40 -6.82 -4.87
C ASP A 144 10.76 -6.48 -4.24
N ILE A 145 10.74 -5.68 -3.17
CA ILE A 145 11.96 -5.33 -2.43
C ILE A 145 12.34 -6.47 -1.48
N CYS A 146 11.34 -7.12 -0.89
CA CYS A 146 11.51 -8.33 -0.09
C CYS A 146 10.25 -9.19 -0.13
N ASN A 147 10.40 -10.50 0.18
CA ASN A 147 9.30 -11.46 0.17
C ASN A 147 8.75 -11.77 1.57
N GLU A 148 9.17 -11.03 2.60
CA GLU A 148 8.60 -11.16 3.94
C GLU A 148 7.20 -10.55 4.01
N THR A 149 6.30 -11.22 4.72
CA THR A 149 5.01 -10.66 5.06
C THR A 149 5.20 -9.61 6.15
N ILE A 150 5.06 -8.34 5.78
CA ILE A 150 5.30 -7.17 6.64
C ILE A 150 4.35 -6.05 6.24
N GLU A 151 4.03 -5.17 7.17
CA GLU A 151 3.15 -4.03 6.97
C GLU A 151 3.50 -2.87 7.92
N PHE A 152 2.75 -1.78 7.86
CA PHE A 152 2.93 -0.59 8.70
C PHE A 152 4.37 -0.07 8.66
N GLY A 153 4.85 0.21 7.46
CA GLY A 153 6.21 0.69 7.28
C GLY A 153 6.38 2.15 7.59
N VAL A 154 7.53 2.47 8.16
CA VAL A 154 7.96 3.84 8.38
C VAL A 154 9.39 4.06 7.91
N ILE A 155 9.67 5.30 7.55
CA ILE A 155 11.00 5.83 7.32
C ILE A 155 11.27 6.96 8.32
N ASN A 156 12.49 7.49 8.33
CA ASN A 156 12.72 8.74 9.05
C ASN A 156 11.90 9.87 8.42
N GLN A 157 10.91 10.38 9.14
CA GLN A 157 9.97 11.40 8.67
C GLN A 157 10.65 12.72 8.27
N ASN A 158 11.84 13.02 8.78
CA ASN A 158 12.60 14.22 8.38
C ASN A 158 13.08 14.17 6.93
N ILE A 159 13.05 12.99 6.31
CA ILE A 159 13.44 12.76 4.91
C ILE A 159 12.30 12.18 4.08
N ALA A 160 11.04 12.36 4.53
CA ALA A 160 9.89 11.96 3.73
C ALA A 160 9.85 12.73 2.41
N GLY A 161 9.52 12.05 1.32
CA GLY A 161 9.50 12.63 -0.03
C GLY A 161 10.84 12.68 -0.75
N VAL A 162 11.93 12.18 -0.13
CA VAL A 162 13.26 12.03 -0.77
C VAL A 162 13.81 10.62 -0.56
N GLN A 163 14.84 10.28 -1.33
CA GLN A 163 15.44 8.94 -1.25
C GLN A 163 15.94 8.65 0.18
N HIS A 164 15.59 7.47 0.67
CA HIS A 164 15.97 7.00 1.99
C HIS A 164 16.78 5.69 1.90
N ARG A 165 17.43 5.33 3.00
CA ARG A 165 18.22 4.10 3.10
C ARG A 165 17.50 3.00 3.86
N TYR A 166 16.77 3.33 4.90
CA TYR A 166 16.16 2.34 5.80
C TYR A 166 14.64 2.45 5.81
N THR A 167 13.99 1.29 5.72
CA THR A 167 12.57 1.10 6.02
C THR A 167 12.45 0.19 7.22
N TYR A 168 11.57 0.53 8.13
CA TYR A 168 11.19 -0.30 9.26
C TYR A 168 9.74 -0.72 9.08
N SER A 169 9.43 -2.01 9.30
CA SER A 169 8.07 -2.54 9.11
C SER A 169 7.75 -3.53 10.22
N MET A 170 6.46 -3.66 10.52
CA MET A 170 5.99 -4.61 11.52
C MET A 170 5.80 -6.00 10.90
N VAL A 171 6.07 -7.04 11.69
CA VAL A 171 5.84 -8.44 11.34
C VAL A 171 4.50 -8.86 11.94
N PRO A 172 3.50 -9.24 11.11
CA PRO A 172 2.21 -9.67 11.61
C PRO A 172 2.29 -11.03 12.31
N THR A 173 1.56 -11.15 13.40
CA THR A 173 1.33 -12.43 14.08
C THR A 173 0.35 -13.27 13.26
N LYS A 174 0.65 -14.55 13.08
CA LYS A 174 -0.21 -15.47 12.33
C LYS A 174 -1.58 -15.63 12.99
N GLY A 175 -2.65 -15.44 12.22
CA GLY A 175 -4.03 -15.66 12.66
C GLY A 175 -4.64 -14.54 13.51
N HIS A 176 -3.91 -13.43 13.71
CA HIS A 176 -4.36 -12.32 14.54
C HIS A 176 -3.97 -10.97 13.91
N PHE A 177 -4.76 -9.94 14.18
CA PHE A 177 -4.41 -8.57 13.86
C PHE A 177 -3.54 -7.96 14.97
N THR A 178 -2.35 -8.53 15.13
CA THR A 178 -1.31 -8.10 16.07
C THR A 178 0.06 -8.23 15.41
N PHE A 179 1.07 -7.62 15.99
CA PHE A 179 2.43 -7.60 15.45
C PHE A 179 3.41 -7.98 16.56
N ASP A 180 4.20 -9.02 16.32
CA ASP A 180 5.14 -9.58 17.29
C ASP A 180 6.60 -9.38 16.90
N GLY A 181 6.86 -8.65 15.84
CA GLY A 181 8.22 -8.40 15.36
C GLY A 181 8.36 -7.11 14.57
N ILE A 182 9.61 -6.75 14.35
CA ILE A 182 10.01 -5.61 13.53
C ILE A 182 11.09 -6.04 12.54
N THR A 183 11.04 -5.46 11.34
CA THR A 183 12.09 -5.59 10.34
C THR A 183 12.78 -4.25 10.10
N LYS A 184 14.04 -4.32 9.71
CA LYS A 184 14.81 -3.20 9.16
C LYS A 184 15.35 -3.61 7.81
N HIS A 185 14.87 -2.96 6.75
CA HIS A 185 15.40 -3.13 5.41
C HIS A 185 16.46 -2.06 5.12
N ASP A 186 17.66 -2.48 4.67
CA ASP A 186 18.71 -1.58 4.16
C ASP A 186 18.71 -1.62 2.63
N HIS A 187 18.12 -0.60 2.00
CA HIS A 187 18.00 -0.50 0.53
C HIS A 187 19.35 -0.48 -0.20
N GLN A 188 20.40 0.06 0.42
CA GLN A 188 21.73 0.09 -0.19
C GLN A 188 22.40 -1.29 -0.18
N LYS A 189 22.28 -2.03 0.93
CA LYS A 189 22.84 -3.37 1.09
C LYS A 189 21.94 -4.47 0.55
N LYS A 190 20.69 -4.15 0.21
CA LYS A 190 19.63 -5.10 -0.16
C LYS A 190 19.50 -6.22 0.87
N SER A 191 19.49 -5.85 2.15
CA SER A 191 19.44 -6.80 3.26
C SER A 191 18.33 -6.47 4.24
N LEU A 192 17.73 -7.51 4.81
CA LEU A 192 16.69 -7.45 5.83
C LEU A 192 17.24 -7.99 7.13
N THR A 193 17.02 -7.26 8.21
CA THR A 193 17.21 -7.72 9.58
C THR A 193 15.84 -7.81 10.23
N LYS A 194 15.54 -8.92 10.90
CA LYS A 194 14.27 -9.19 11.55
C LYS A 194 14.50 -9.47 13.03
N TYR A 195 13.68 -8.90 13.88
CA TYR A 195 13.63 -9.19 15.31
C TYR A 195 12.20 -9.56 15.70
N ILE A 196 12.04 -10.70 16.35
CA ILE A 196 10.77 -11.16 16.91
C ILE A 196 10.84 -10.97 18.42
N PHE A 197 9.81 -10.35 18.97
CA PHE A 197 9.71 -10.10 20.41
C PHE A 197 9.42 -11.40 21.17
N PRO A 198 9.78 -11.46 22.46
CA PRO A 198 9.37 -12.56 23.30
C PRO A 198 7.86 -12.76 23.33
N GLU A 199 7.43 -13.97 23.68
CA GLU A 199 6.02 -14.34 23.79
C GLU A 199 5.23 -13.33 24.63
N HIS A 200 4.01 -13.00 24.19
CA HIS A 200 3.11 -11.99 24.77
C HIS A 200 3.57 -10.52 24.66
N ILE A 201 4.62 -10.23 23.92
CA ILE A 201 5.00 -8.85 23.61
C ILE A 201 4.57 -8.52 22.19
N PHE A 202 3.72 -7.51 22.05
CA PHE A 202 3.22 -7.01 20.78
C PHE A 202 3.57 -5.54 20.64
N ILE A 203 3.75 -5.11 19.39
CA ILE A 203 3.98 -3.71 19.05
C ILE A 203 2.78 -3.14 18.32
N SER A 204 2.63 -1.83 18.37
CA SER A 204 1.72 -1.06 17.53
C SER A 204 2.53 -0.25 16.51
N GLU A 205 1.94 0.72 15.88
CA GLU A 205 2.61 1.60 14.91
C GLU A 205 3.95 2.14 15.43
N VAL A 206 4.99 2.10 14.60
CA VAL A 206 6.38 2.48 14.91
C VAL A 206 6.70 3.90 14.45
#